data_600e73813f2a2eb3332499980617e511
#
_entry.id   600e73813f2a2eb3332499980617e511
#
_cell.length_a   1.000
_cell.length_b   1.000
_cell.length_c   1.000
_cell.angle_alpha   90.00
_cell.angle_beta   90.00
_cell.angle_gamma   90.00
#
_symmetry.space_group_name_H-M   'P 1'
#
loop_
_entity.id
_entity.type
_entity.pdbx_description
1 polymer ?
#
loop_
_entity_poly.entity_id
_entity_poly.type
_entity_poly.pdbx_seq_one_letter_code
_entity_poly.pdbx_strand_id
1 'polypeptide(L)'
;MANWNENQDLIHGDNLLLYLTSGKTVVAYATNCSLQIDAESIDTSSKFSCRFNSNMGGKIGYTISCDSLYTANEDGISFDDLMAMMVSGEQTEWYMGQESAWTGTCETNPHTLDTTKTYFNGKAVVTSCSLEAGNNDIASCSITLTGAGEVQKNGSTIG
;
A
#
# COMPACT_ATOMS: atom_id res chain seq x y z
N MET A 1 29.15 -17.00 0.38
CA MET A 1 28.04 -17.62 -0.37
C MET A 1 26.73 -17.33 0.33
N ALA A 2 25.74 -16.79 -0.37
CA ALA A 2 24.43 -16.53 0.25
C ALA A 2 23.70 -17.85 0.48
N ASN A 3 23.26 -18.08 1.69
CA ASN A 3 22.40 -19.23 2.03
C ASN A 3 20.94 -18.79 1.87
N TRP A 4 20.26 -19.38 0.93
CA TRP A 4 18.85 -19.13 0.68
C TRP A 4 18.00 -20.08 1.54
N ASN A 5 17.12 -19.53 2.36
CA ASN A 5 16.18 -20.29 3.15
C ASN A 5 14.77 -19.79 2.86
N GLU A 6 14.06 -20.49 2.00
CA GLU A 6 12.71 -20.12 1.55
C GLU A 6 11.73 -19.86 2.69
N ASN A 7 11.87 -20.58 3.81
CA ASN A 7 10.98 -20.41 4.94
C ASN A 7 11.28 -19.15 5.79
N GLN A 8 12.46 -18.56 5.64
CA GLN A 8 12.88 -17.38 6.39
C GLN A 8 13.05 -16.15 5.52
N ASP A 9 13.41 -16.35 4.25
CA ASP A 9 13.73 -15.26 3.33
C ASP A 9 12.51 -14.71 2.59
N LEU A 10 11.45 -15.52 2.46
CA LEU A 10 10.24 -15.11 1.78
C LEU A 10 9.24 -14.46 2.75
N ILE A 11 8.64 -13.38 2.31
CA ILE A 11 7.60 -12.68 3.09
C ILE A 11 6.24 -13.27 2.73
N HIS A 12 5.53 -13.77 3.74
CA HIS A 12 4.14 -14.20 3.56
C HIS A 12 3.23 -12.99 3.35
N GLY A 13 2.33 -13.08 2.36
CA GLY A 13 1.34 -12.04 2.09
C GLY A 13 0.46 -11.71 3.29
N ASP A 14 0.18 -12.68 4.14
CA ASP A 14 -0.62 -12.49 5.35
C ASP A 14 0.02 -11.54 6.36
N ASN A 15 1.34 -11.40 6.31
CA ASN A 15 2.09 -10.55 7.22
C ASN A 15 2.35 -9.15 6.66
N LEU A 16 2.04 -8.92 5.39
CA LEU A 16 2.25 -7.62 4.74
C LEU A 16 0.94 -6.84 4.77
N LEU A 17 0.91 -5.80 5.59
CA LEU A 17 -0.29 -5.01 5.83
C LEU A 17 -0.10 -3.57 5.36
N LEU A 18 -1.22 -2.92 5.10
CA LEU A 18 -1.27 -1.49 4.80
C LEU A 18 -1.70 -0.71 6.04
N TYR A 19 -0.90 0.29 6.39
CA TYR A 19 -1.16 1.21 7.49
C TYR A 19 -1.35 2.62 6.92
N LEU A 20 -2.29 3.35 7.44
CA LEU A 20 -2.57 4.72 7.01
C LEU A 20 -2.40 5.69 8.17
N THR A 21 -2.32 6.96 7.86
CA THR A 21 -2.11 8.08 8.75
C THR A 21 -0.73 8.09 9.42
N SER A 22 -0.34 9.22 9.98
CA SER A 22 0.93 9.35 10.72
C SER A 22 0.99 8.45 11.96
N GLY A 23 -0.16 8.06 12.49
CA GLY A 23 -0.27 7.11 13.59
C GLY A 23 -0.04 5.65 13.21
N LYS A 24 0.17 5.36 11.92
CA LYS A 24 0.40 4.00 11.41
C LYS A 24 -0.74 3.05 11.79
N THR A 25 -1.97 3.50 11.60
CA THR A 25 -3.16 2.70 11.91
C THR A 25 -3.44 1.73 10.78
N VAL A 26 -3.59 0.45 11.10
CA VAL A 26 -3.83 -0.60 10.10
C VAL A 26 -5.22 -0.45 9.47
N VAL A 27 -5.33 -0.80 8.18
CA VAL A 27 -6.62 -0.92 7.51
C VAL A 27 -7.35 -2.14 8.07
N ALA A 28 -8.51 -1.91 8.67
CA ALA A 28 -9.27 -2.97 9.35
C ALA A 28 -9.73 -4.06 8.37
N TYR A 29 -9.52 -5.31 8.74
CA TYR A 29 -9.97 -6.48 7.99
C TYR A 29 -9.55 -6.50 6.51
N ALA A 30 -8.35 -6.00 6.21
CA ALA A 30 -7.80 -6.04 4.86
C ALA A 30 -7.63 -7.48 4.37
N THR A 31 -8.10 -7.75 3.16
CA THR A 31 -8.02 -9.08 2.54
C THR A 31 -6.96 -9.12 1.46
N ASN A 32 -6.71 -8.00 0.78
CA ASN A 32 -5.71 -7.90 -0.26
C ASN A 32 -5.21 -6.45 -0.36
N CYS A 33 -3.91 -6.26 -0.42
CA CYS A 33 -3.30 -4.96 -0.62
C CYS A 33 -2.24 -5.05 -1.71
N SER A 34 -2.17 -4.05 -2.57
CA SER A 34 -1.18 -4.00 -3.64
C SER A 34 -0.61 -2.59 -3.78
N LEU A 35 0.65 -2.54 -4.15
CA LEU A 35 1.37 -1.31 -4.52
C LEU A 35 1.90 -1.48 -5.93
N GLN A 36 1.51 -0.59 -6.82
CA GLN A 36 2.00 -0.55 -8.19
C GLN A 36 2.74 0.76 -8.43
N ILE A 37 3.96 0.67 -8.92
CA ILE A 37 4.79 1.82 -9.24
C ILE A 37 5.03 1.81 -10.75
N ASP A 38 4.71 2.91 -11.41
CA ASP A 38 4.84 3.06 -12.85
C ASP A 38 5.74 4.25 -13.18
N ALA A 39 6.61 4.07 -14.16
CA ALA A 39 7.44 5.13 -14.71
C ALA A 39 7.04 5.39 -16.16
N GLU A 40 6.92 6.66 -16.51
CA GLU A 40 6.74 7.04 -17.90
C GLU A 40 8.00 6.72 -18.71
N SER A 41 7.79 6.29 -19.93
CA SER A 41 8.88 6.10 -20.90
C SER A 41 8.77 7.20 -21.94
N ILE A 42 9.85 7.94 -22.10
CA ILE A 42 9.93 9.01 -23.11
C ILE A 42 10.75 8.48 -24.27
N ASP A 43 10.12 8.47 -25.46
CA ASP A 43 10.79 8.04 -26.68
C ASP A 43 11.82 9.11 -27.12
N THR A 44 13.07 8.72 -27.14
CA THR A 44 14.19 9.55 -27.59
C THR A 44 14.75 9.08 -28.93
N SER A 45 14.03 8.18 -29.62
CA SER A 45 14.47 7.64 -30.91
C SER A 45 14.64 8.74 -31.97
N SER A 46 15.68 8.62 -32.77
CA SER A 46 15.99 9.53 -33.85
C SER A 46 16.46 8.75 -35.06
N LYS A 47 16.74 9.46 -36.14
CA LYS A 47 17.35 8.83 -37.34
C LYS A 47 18.69 8.13 -37.05
N PHE A 48 19.35 8.47 -35.95
CA PHE A 48 20.59 7.85 -35.51
C PHE A 48 20.41 6.63 -34.61
N SER A 49 19.16 6.33 -34.18
CA SER A 49 18.87 5.16 -33.32
C SER A 49 18.88 3.82 -34.06
N CYS A 50 19.16 3.82 -35.36
CA CYS A 50 19.17 2.63 -36.22
C CYS A 50 17.83 1.87 -36.19
N ARG A 51 17.87 0.58 -35.88
CA ARG A 51 16.66 -0.28 -35.81
C ARG A 51 16.08 -0.40 -34.38
N PHE A 52 16.76 0.15 -33.42
CA PHE A 52 16.34 0.04 -31.99
C PHE A 52 15.72 1.33 -31.54
N ASN A 53 14.61 1.20 -30.77
CA ASN A 53 14.02 2.33 -30.11
C ASN A 53 14.91 2.75 -28.94
N SER A 54 15.04 4.05 -28.77
CA SER A 54 15.72 4.64 -27.63
C SER A 54 14.70 5.31 -26.72
N ASN A 55 14.71 4.96 -25.44
CA ASN A 55 13.78 5.50 -24.45
C ASN A 55 14.55 5.94 -23.22
N MET A 56 14.03 6.97 -22.55
CA MET A 56 14.52 7.37 -21.25
C MET A 56 13.36 7.39 -20.24
N GLY A 57 13.67 7.24 -18.95
CA GLY A 57 12.69 7.31 -17.90
C GLY A 57 12.14 8.72 -17.72
N GLY A 58 10.82 8.81 -17.56
CA GLY A 58 10.11 10.03 -17.25
C GLY A 58 9.67 10.09 -15.79
N LYS A 59 8.51 10.67 -15.56
CA LYS A 59 7.94 10.77 -14.22
C LYS A 59 7.53 9.42 -13.67
N ILE A 60 7.70 9.25 -12.38
CA ILE A 60 7.29 8.05 -11.65
C ILE A 60 6.03 8.38 -10.83
N GLY A 61 5.01 7.54 -10.98
CA GLY A 61 3.81 7.59 -10.18
C GLY A 61 3.54 6.25 -9.54
N TYR A 62 2.68 6.20 -8.54
CA TYR A 62 2.31 4.96 -7.91
C TYR A 62 0.84 4.97 -7.48
N THR A 63 0.30 3.77 -7.37
CA THR A 63 -1.09 3.53 -6.96
C THR A 63 -1.12 2.42 -5.94
N ILE A 64 -1.92 2.60 -4.90
CA ILE A 64 -2.14 1.59 -3.87
C ILE A 64 -3.60 1.17 -3.94
N SER A 65 -3.85 -0.13 -4.00
CA SER A 65 -5.19 -0.70 -3.95
C SER A 65 -5.30 -1.61 -2.75
N CYS A 66 -6.40 -1.52 -2.03
CA CYS A 66 -6.66 -2.37 -0.89
C CYS A 66 -8.12 -2.80 -0.88
N ASP A 67 -8.34 -4.09 -0.70
CA ASP A 67 -9.65 -4.67 -0.48
C ASP A 67 -9.77 -5.05 0.99
N SER A 68 -10.90 -4.74 1.60
CA SER A 68 -11.15 -5.05 2.99
C SER A 68 -12.61 -5.41 3.22
N LEU A 69 -12.89 -6.06 4.34
CA LEU A 69 -14.26 -6.29 4.79
C LEU A 69 -14.77 -5.05 5.52
N TYR A 70 -16.02 -4.73 5.28
CA TYR A 70 -16.63 -3.58 5.96
C TYR A 70 -16.90 -3.89 7.43
N THR A 71 -16.50 -3.00 8.30
CA THR A 71 -16.68 -3.14 9.74
C THR A 71 -17.15 -1.83 10.36
N ALA A 72 -17.93 -1.94 11.41
CA ALA A 72 -18.30 -0.81 12.27
C ALA A 72 -17.33 -0.63 13.45
N ASN A 73 -16.28 -1.47 13.55
CA ASN A 73 -15.27 -1.36 14.58
C ASN A 73 -14.35 -0.17 14.32
N GLU A 74 -14.13 0.65 15.34
CA GLU A 74 -13.33 1.89 15.26
C GLU A 74 -11.84 1.70 15.55
N ASP A 75 -11.38 0.47 15.82
CA ASP A 75 -9.99 0.21 16.20
C ASP A 75 -8.99 0.28 15.03
N GLY A 76 -9.48 0.39 13.78
CA GLY A 76 -8.65 0.50 12.59
C GLY A 76 -9.26 1.47 11.59
N ILE A 77 -8.57 1.66 10.47
CA ILE A 77 -9.11 2.46 9.37
C ILE A 77 -10.21 1.65 8.66
N SER A 78 -11.41 2.20 8.65
CA SER A 78 -12.58 1.60 8.00
C SER A 78 -12.97 2.40 6.76
N PHE A 79 -13.99 1.92 6.04
CA PHE A 79 -14.54 2.63 4.88
C PHE A 79 -14.98 4.05 5.21
N ASP A 80 -15.57 4.27 6.37
CA ASP A 80 -16.03 5.59 6.81
C ASP A 80 -14.89 6.59 6.92
N ASP A 81 -13.76 6.17 7.50
CA ASP A 81 -12.55 6.99 7.61
C ASP A 81 -11.97 7.32 6.23
N LEU A 82 -11.94 6.34 5.34
CA LEU A 82 -11.41 6.50 3.98
C LEU A 82 -12.29 7.42 3.15
N MET A 83 -13.60 7.31 3.28
CA MET A 83 -14.53 8.22 2.62
C MET A 83 -14.38 9.66 3.12
N ALA A 84 -14.18 9.85 4.44
CA ALA A 84 -13.91 11.17 5.00
C ALA A 84 -12.60 11.77 4.46
N MET A 85 -11.54 10.96 4.33
CA MET A 85 -10.27 11.39 3.73
C MET A 85 -10.45 11.79 2.26
N MET A 86 -11.26 11.04 1.52
CA MET A 86 -11.53 11.35 0.11
C MET A 86 -12.31 12.66 -0.04
N VAL A 87 -13.30 12.89 0.79
CA VAL A 87 -14.12 14.12 0.77
C VAL A 87 -13.29 15.34 1.15
N SER A 88 -12.41 15.22 2.15
CA SER A 88 -11.52 16.32 2.55
C SER A 88 -10.46 16.65 1.49
N GLY A 89 -10.10 15.69 0.67
CA GLY A 89 -9.06 15.85 -0.37
C GLY A 89 -7.65 15.99 0.19
N GLU A 90 -7.43 15.72 1.46
CA GLU A 90 -6.13 15.82 2.09
C GLU A 90 -5.25 14.62 1.75
N GLN A 91 -3.94 14.86 1.72
CA GLN A 91 -2.96 13.80 1.59
C GLN A 91 -2.84 13.05 2.91
N THR A 92 -2.80 11.73 2.84
CA THR A 92 -2.52 10.88 3.98
C THR A 92 -1.20 10.15 3.82
N GLU A 93 -0.54 9.88 4.92
CA GLU A 93 0.65 9.04 4.92
C GLU A 93 0.24 7.58 4.86
N TRP A 94 0.98 6.79 4.11
CA TRP A 94 0.76 5.35 4.02
C TRP A 94 2.05 4.61 4.31
N TYR A 95 1.91 3.43 4.88
CA TYR A 95 3.00 2.52 5.18
C TYR A 95 2.60 1.11 4.76
N MET A 96 3.46 0.44 4.04
CA MET A 96 3.26 -0.96 3.67
C MET A 96 4.44 -1.78 4.15
N GLY A 97 4.21 -2.69 5.06
CA GLY A 97 5.27 -3.48 5.65
C GLY A 97 4.72 -4.62 6.50
N GLN A 98 5.63 -5.34 7.14
CA GLN A 98 5.29 -6.47 7.98
C GLN A 98 4.77 -6.01 9.34
N GLU A 99 3.81 -6.75 9.88
CA GLU A 99 3.35 -6.52 11.25
C GLU A 99 4.38 -6.98 12.28
N SER A 100 4.36 -6.35 13.44
CA SER A 100 5.18 -6.75 14.58
C SER A 100 4.77 -8.14 15.09
N ALA A 101 5.69 -8.82 15.79
CA ALA A 101 5.38 -10.07 16.46
C ALA A 101 4.16 -9.92 17.36
N TRP A 102 3.29 -10.92 17.34
CA TRP A 102 2.07 -10.88 18.11
C TRP A 102 2.35 -10.88 19.62
N THR A 103 1.68 -9.98 20.33
CA THR A 103 1.78 -9.83 21.78
C THR A 103 0.62 -10.47 22.53
N GLY A 104 -0.31 -11.09 21.81
CA GLY A 104 -1.51 -11.74 22.36
C GLY A 104 -2.03 -12.82 21.44
N THR A 105 -3.34 -12.99 21.41
CA THR A 105 -4.05 -13.89 20.47
C THR A 105 -4.37 -13.14 19.17
N CYS A 106 -4.85 -13.85 18.14
CA CYS A 106 -5.31 -13.23 16.91
C CYS A 106 -6.37 -12.14 17.15
N GLU A 107 -7.19 -12.31 18.16
CA GLU A 107 -8.27 -11.36 18.48
C GLU A 107 -7.78 -10.11 19.24
N THR A 108 -6.66 -10.23 19.94
CA THR A 108 -6.11 -9.17 20.80
C THR A 108 -4.83 -8.54 20.27
N ASN A 109 -4.34 -9.01 19.12
CA ASN A 109 -3.14 -8.45 18.52
C ASN A 109 -3.40 -7.02 17.99
N PRO A 110 -2.59 -6.03 18.38
CA PRO A 110 -2.79 -4.65 17.93
C PRO A 110 -2.44 -4.39 16.46
N HIS A 111 -1.87 -5.36 15.73
CA HIS A 111 -1.47 -5.22 14.32
C HIS A 111 -0.67 -3.96 14.04
N THR A 112 0.47 -3.82 14.69
CA THR A 112 1.34 -2.66 14.53
C THR A 112 2.45 -2.93 13.53
N LEU A 113 2.89 -1.89 12.82
CA LEU A 113 3.98 -1.97 11.86
C LEU A 113 5.31 -2.24 12.58
N ASP A 114 6.06 -3.23 12.09
CA ASP A 114 7.41 -3.50 12.54
C ASP A 114 8.41 -2.59 11.82
N THR A 115 8.87 -1.56 12.49
CA THR A 115 9.81 -0.57 11.94
C THR A 115 11.26 -1.08 11.90
N THR A 116 11.54 -2.25 12.48
CA THR A 116 12.88 -2.88 12.42
C THR A 116 13.08 -3.64 11.10
N LYS A 117 12.01 -3.96 10.40
CA LYS A 117 12.03 -4.61 9.08
C LYS A 117 11.80 -3.59 7.98
N THR A 118 12.11 -3.99 6.75
CA THR A 118 11.90 -3.12 5.59
C THR A 118 10.41 -2.82 5.39
N TYR A 119 10.09 -1.54 5.26
CA TYR A 119 8.76 -1.09 4.89
C TYR A 119 8.85 0.05 3.89
N PHE A 120 7.79 0.25 3.13
CA PHE A 120 7.66 1.35 2.18
C PHE A 120 6.65 2.35 2.70
N ASN A 121 6.91 3.62 2.46
CA ASN A 121 6.03 4.68 2.90
C ASN A 121 6.02 5.85 1.91
N GLY A 122 5.08 6.73 2.09
CA GLY A 122 4.94 7.92 1.28
C GLY A 122 3.65 8.64 1.61
N LYS A 123 3.24 9.52 0.71
CA LYS A 123 1.97 10.24 0.82
C LYS A 123 1.09 9.91 -0.37
N ALA A 124 -0.20 9.84 -0.14
CA ALA A 124 -1.17 9.54 -1.18
C ALA A 124 -2.50 10.24 -0.90
N VAL A 125 -3.32 10.34 -1.93
CA VAL A 125 -4.67 10.87 -1.85
C VAL A 125 -5.63 9.71 -2.14
N VAL A 126 -6.69 9.59 -1.37
CA VAL A 126 -7.75 8.62 -1.64
C VAL A 126 -8.54 9.10 -2.86
N THR A 127 -8.47 8.34 -3.94
CA THR A 127 -9.11 8.70 -5.22
C THR A 127 -10.35 7.87 -5.53
N SER A 128 -10.50 6.71 -4.92
CA SER A 128 -11.67 5.85 -5.15
C SER A 128 -11.98 5.04 -3.91
N CYS A 129 -13.25 5.00 -3.55
CA CYS A 129 -13.79 4.13 -2.52
C CYS A 129 -15.06 3.47 -3.07
N SER A 130 -15.18 2.17 -2.91
CA SER A 130 -16.38 1.44 -3.27
C SER A 130 -16.80 0.51 -2.16
N LEU A 131 -18.11 0.36 -1.98
CA LEU A 131 -18.69 -0.53 -1.00
C LEU A 131 -19.64 -1.48 -1.71
N GLU A 132 -19.46 -2.78 -1.50
CA GLU A 132 -20.31 -3.82 -2.08
C GLU A 132 -20.99 -4.60 -0.97
N ALA A 133 -22.29 -4.84 -1.16
CA ALA A 133 -23.09 -5.62 -0.21
C ALA A 133 -23.94 -6.60 -1.01
N GLY A 134 -23.50 -7.85 -1.07
CA GLY A 134 -24.25 -8.93 -1.70
C GLY A 134 -25.22 -9.59 -0.72
N ASN A 135 -26.30 -10.16 -1.24
CA ASN A 135 -27.23 -10.93 -0.43
C ASN A 135 -26.54 -12.22 0.06
N ASN A 136 -26.63 -12.51 1.34
CA ASN A 136 -25.94 -13.60 2.04
C ASN A 136 -24.40 -13.51 2.03
N ASP A 137 -23.85 -12.31 1.79
CA ASP A 137 -22.41 -12.06 1.80
C ASP A 137 -22.04 -11.01 2.84
N ILE A 138 -20.79 -11.03 3.26
CA ILE A 138 -20.23 -9.96 4.11
C ILE A 138 -19.95 -8.76 3.22
N ALA A 139 -20.36 -7.58 3.67
CA ALA A 139 -20.06 -6.36 2.95
C ALA A 139 -18.55 -6.16 2.84
N SER A 140 -18.09 -5.78 1.65
CA SER A 140 -16.68 -5.54 1.36
C SER A 140 -16.49 -4.15 0.79
N CYS A 141 -15.30 -3.61 0.94
CA CYS A 141 -14.94 -2.33 0.34
C CYS A 141 -13.60 -2.42 -0.38
N SER A 142 -13.47 -1.64 -1.43
CA SER A 142 -12.25 -1.48 -2.20
C SER A 142 -11.85 -0.02 -2.20
N ILE A 143 -10.57 0.24 -1.96
CA ILE A 143 -10.03 1.60 -1.98
C ILE A 143 -8.86 1.68 -2.93
N THR A 144 -8.71 2.84 -3.53
CA THR A 144 -7.56 3.18 -4.36
C THR A 144 -6.98 4.50 -3.88
N LEU A 145 -5.69 4.50 -3.65
CA LEU A 145 -4.92 5.69 -3.30
C LEU A 145 -3.97 5.99 -4.45
N THR A 146 -3.93 7.24 -4.86
CA THR A 146 -2.98 7.70 -5.87
C THR A 146 -1.84 8.42 -5.18
N GLY A 147 -0.62 8.06 -5.52
CA GLY A 147 0.59 8.62 -4.92
C GLY A 147 0.73 10.12 -5.11
N ALA A 148 1.17 10.77 -4.05
CA ALA A 148 1.47 12.20 -4.02
C ALA A 148 2.92 12.39 -3.55
N GLY A 149 3.84 12.43 -4.51
CA GLY A 149 5.27 12.55 -4.22
C GLY A 149 6.04 11.25 -4.38
N GLU A 150 7.11 11.10 -3.64
CA GLU A 150 8.01 9.95 -3.75
C GLU A 150 7.62 8.78 -2.85
N VAL A 151 7.99 7.58 -3.28
CA VAL A 151 7.98 6.40 -2.42
C VAL A 151 9.29 6.38 -1.64
N GLN A 152 9.20 6.18 -0.35
CA GLN A 152 10.35 6.06 0.54
C GLN A 152 10.49 4.64 1.04
N LYS A 153 11.70 4.27 1.41
CA LYS A 153 12.02 3.00 2.06
C LYS A 153 12.56 3.28 3.45
N ASN A 154 11.91 2.73 4.47
CA ASN A 154 12.25 2.96 5.88
C ASN A 154 12.33 4.45 6.26
N GLY A 155 11.44 5.26 5.68
CA GLY A 155 11.41 6.70 5.93
C GLY A 155 12.48 7.51 5.21
N SER A 156 13.24 6.91 4.31
CA SER A 156 14.30 7.58 3.55
C SER A 156 14.05 7.49 2.05
N THR A 157 14.49 8.50 1.31
CA THR A 157 14.39 8.52 -0.15
C THR A 157 15.11 7.33 -0.78
N ILE A 158 14.49 6.72 -1.78
CA ILE A 158 15.06 5.63 -2.57
C ILE A 158 15.91 6.24 -3.71
N GLY A 159 17.14 5.89 -3.77
CA GLY A 159 18.05 6.29 -4.85
C GLY A 159 19.11 7.27 -4.44
#